data_d8ee1c9634966d6d1d7a290cf43387f2
#
_entry.id   d8ee1c9634966d6d1d7a290cf43387f2
#
_cell.length_a   1.000
_cell.length_b   1.000
_cell.length_c   1.000
_cell.angle_alpha   90.00
_cell.angle_beta   90.00
_cell.angle_gamma   90.00
#
_symmetry.space_group_name_H-M   'P 1'
#
loop_
_entity.id
_entity.type
_entity.pdbx_description
1 polymer ?
#
loop_
_entity_poly.entity_id
_entity_poly.type
_entity_poly.pdbx_seq_one_letter_code
_entity_poly.pdbx_strand_id
1 'polypeptide(L)'
;MNRSQPSPVTFDKKDVEIIARETLYRGFFSLNLYRFRHRLFNGEMSPEITREIFERGHAAVLLPYDPVRDEVVLIEQLRIAAVDTSNSPWLLEMVAGMIETGESVEDVCRREAQE
;
A
#
# COMPACT_ATOMS: atom_id res chain seq x y z
N MET A 1 6.72 -12.87 -13.34
CA MET A 1 5.97 -13.56 -12.27
C MET A 1 5.43 -14.88 -12.80
N ASN A 2 5.69 -15.96 -12.14
CA ASN A 2 5.20 -17.28 -12.55
C ASN A 2 3.80 -17.52 -11.98
N ARG A 3 2.80 -17.53 -12.87
CA ARG A 3 1.40 -17.74 -12.49
C ARG A 3 0.98 -19.22 -12.50
N SER A 4 1.87 -20.12 -12.94
CA SER A 4 1.57 -21.55 -13.01
C SER A 4 1.70 -22.26 -11.67
N GLN A 5 2.38 -21.64 -10.69
CA GLN A 5 2.52 -22.22 -9.36
C GLN A 5 1.24 -22.00 -8.55
N PRO A 6 0.75 -23.03 -7.85
CA PRO A 6 -0.40 -22.85 -6.98
C PRO A 6 -0.06 -21.92 -5.81
N SER A 7 -1.07 -21.18 -5.37
CA SER A 7 -0.93 -20.32 -4.20
C SER A 7 -0.68 -21.17 -2.96
N PRO A 8 0.25 -20.76 -2.07
CA PRO A 8 0.43 -21.45 -0.78
C PRO A 8 -0.71 -21.21 0.21
N VAL A 9 -1.61 -20.28 -0.05
CA VAL A 9 -2.73 -20.01 0.84
C VAL A 9 -3.93 -20.87 0.50
N THR A 10 -4.72 -21.20 1.52
CA THR A 10 -5.87 -22.11 1.40
C THR A 10 -7.07 -21.45 0.75
N PHE A 11 -7.34 -20.20 1.10
CA PHE A 11 -8.54 -19.47 0.72
C PHE A 11 -8.21 -18.31 -0.23
N ASP A 12 -9.23 -17.80 -0.91
CA ASP A 12 -9.11 -16.61 -1.74
C ASP A 12 -10.23 -15.62 -1.39
N LYS A 13 -10.41 -14.58 -2.21
CA LYS A 13 -11.39 -13.53 -1.91
C LYS A 13 -12.84 -14.02 -1.94
N LYS A 14 -13.15 -15.16 -2.57
CA LYS A 14 -14.50 -15.72 -2.54
C LYS A 14 -14.86 -16.29 -1.17
N ASP A 15 -13.86 -16.53 -0.31
CA ASP A 15 -14.05 -16.98 1.06
C ASP A 15 -14.27 -15.81 2.03
N VAL A 16 -14.38 -14.59 1.52
CA VAL A 16 -14.71 -13.38 2.27
C VAL A 16 -16.04 -12.84 1.78
N GLU A 17 -16.97 -12.65 2.71
CA GLU A 17 -18.25 -12.03 2.44
C GLU A 17 -18.23 -10.60 2.96
N ILE A 18 -18.26 -9.63 2.06
CA ILE A 18 -18.35 -8.22 2.45
C ILE A 18 -19.82 -7.88 2.68
N ILE A 19 -20.17 -7.59 3.92
CA ILE A 19 -21.52 -7.25 4.32
C ILE A 19 -21.82 -5.79 4.01
N ALA A 20 -20.89 -4.89 4.37
CA ALA A 20 -21.07 -3.46 4.14
C ALA A 20 -19.73 -2.75 4.13
N ARG A 21 -19.69 -1.65 3.41
CA ARG A 21 -18.60 -0.67 3.44
C ARG A 21 -19.21 0.68 3.75
N GLU A 22 -18.63 1.39 4.71
CA GLU A 22 -19.12 2.68 5.14
C GLU A 22 -17.96 3.65 5.20
N THR A 23 -18.11 4.84 4.63
CA THR A 23 -17.08 5.87 4.72
C THR A 23 -17.25 6.62 6.03
N LEU A 24 -16.25 6.52 6.91
CA LEU A 24 -16.21 7.22 8.19
C LEU A 24 -15.65 8.64 8.05
N TYR A 25 -14.66 8.80 7.18
CA TYR A 25 -14.00 10.08 6.93
C TYR A 25 -13.50 10.11 5.49
N ARG A 26 -13.66 11.25 4.85
CA ARG A 26 -13.13 11.49 3.52
C ARG A 26 -12.45 12.85 3.51
N GLY A 27 -11.12 12.84 3.46
CA GLY A 27 -10.27 14.01 3.32
C GLY A 27 -9.31 13.78 2.18
N PHE A 28 -8.05 14.16 2.36
CA PHE A 28 -7.00 13.80 1.42
C PHE A 28 -6.89 12.28 1.28
N PHE A 29 -6.97 11.57 2.39
CA PHE A 29 -7.16 10.13 2.42
C PHE A 29 -8.58 9.81 2.90
N SER A 30 -8.95 8.55 2.87
CA SER A 30 -10.24 8.09 3.37
C SER A 30 -10.06 7.05 4.46
N LEU A 31 -11.01 7.03 5.39
CA LEU A 31 -11.11 5.99 6.40
C LEU A 31 -12.45 5.31 6.22
N ASN A 32 -12.44 4.01 5.94
CA ASN A 32 -13.63 3.23 5.69
C ASN A 32 -13.81 2.15 6.75
N LEU A 33 -15.05 1.88 7.10
CA LEU A 33 -15.39 0.76 7.98
C LEU A 33 -15.91 -0.37 7.11
N TYR A 34 -15.26 -1.53 7.21
CA TYR A 34 -15.71 -2.75 6.52
C TYR A 34 -16.36 -3.65 7.54
N ARG A 35 -17.54 -4.15 7.20
CA ARG A 35 -18.23 -5.22 7.93
C ARG A 35 -18.21 -6.44 7.05
N PHE A 36 -17.70 -7.56 7.58
CA PHE A 36 -17.47 -8.74 6.76
C PHE A 36 -17.45 -10.01 7.61
N ARG A 37 -17.51 -11.15 6.92
CA ARG A 37 -17.25 -12.48 7.45
C ARG A 37 -16.23 -13.15 6.58
N HIS A 38 -15.52 -14.11 7.13
CA HIS A 38 -14.59 -14.91 6.35
C HIS A 38 -14.62 -16.36 6.74
N ARG A 39 -14.10 -17.20 5.87
CA ARG A 39 -13.98 -18.64 6.13
C ARG A 39 -12.96 -18.88 7.22
N LEU A 40 -13.28 -19.79 8.14
CA LEU A 40 -12.35 -20.26 9.14
C LEU A 40 -11.66 -21.52 8.64
N PHE A 41 -10.53 -21.86 9.22
CA PHE A 41 -9.78 -23.03 8.80
C PHE A 41 -10.51 -24.36 9.09
N ASN A 42 -11.52 -24.33 9.95
CA ASN A 42 -12.40 -25.49 10.15
C ASN A 42 -13.51 -25.63 9.11
N GLY A 43 -13.56 -24.72 8.13
CA GLY A 43 -14.55 -24.71 7.06
C GLY A 43 -15.81 -23.90 7.32
N GLU A 44 -15.99 -23.41 8.53
CA GLU A 44 -17.14 -22.59 8.89
C GLU A 44 -16.89 -21.11 8.58
N MET A 45 -17.95 -20.32 8.54
CA MET A 45 -17.83 -18.86 8.41
C MET A 45 -17.68 -18.22 9.79
N SER A 46 -16.87 -17.18 9.86
CA SER A 46 -16.70 -16.40 11.07
C SER A 46 -17.98 -15.63 11.43
N PRO A 47 -18.12 -15.17 12.69
CA PRO A 47 -19.07 -14.11 13.01
C PRO A 47 -18.77 -12.85 12.20
N GLU A 48 -19.67 -11.88 12.25
CA GLU A 48 -19.42 -10.59 11.64
C GLU A 48 -18.28 -9.88 12.36
N ILE A 49 -17.36 -9.36 11.57
CA ILE A 49 -16.17 -8.64 12.04
C ILE A 49 -16.19 -7.26 11.41
N THR A 50 -15.74 -6.25 12.16
CA THR A 50 -15.58 -4.89 11.64
C THR A 50 -14.12 -4.49 11.71
N ARG A 51 -13.65 -3.79 10.67
CA ARG A 51 -12.30 -3.24 10.62
C ARG A 51 -12.31 -1.88 9.95
N GLU A 52 -11.52 -0.98 10.48
CA GLU A 52 -11.27 0.31 9.86
C GLU A 52 -10.11 0.16 8.89
N ILE A 53 -10.33 0.61 7.66
CA ILE A 53 -9.33 0.54 6.58
C ILE A 53 -8.95 1.96 6.18
N PHE A 54 -7.66 2.24 6.27
CA PHE A 54 -7.10 3.51 5.81
C PHE A 54 -6.83 3.40 4.31
N GLU A 55 -7.64 4.10 3.53
CA GLU A 55 -7.55 4.07 2.07
C GLU A 55 -6.74 5.27 1.59
N ARG A 56 -5.59 4.99 1.01
CA ARG A 56 -4.66 6.01 0.54
C ARG A 56 -4.27 5.85 -0.93
N GLY A 57 -4.92 4.92 -1.64
CA GLY A 57 -4.58 4.61 -3.02
C GLY A 57 -3.32 3.79 -3.13
N HIS A 58 -2.84 3.67 -4.35
CA HIS A 58 -1.63 2.91 -4.67
C HIS A 58 -0.48 3.86 -4.92
N ALA A 59 0.73 3.37 -4.66
CA ALA A 59 1.95 4.13 -4.88
C ALA A 59 2.96 3.28 -5.63
N ALA A 60 3.89 3.96 -6.30
CA ALA A 60 5.03 3.33 -6.95
C ALA A 60 6.31 3.81 -6.29
N VAL A 61 7.31 2.95 -6.22
CA VAL A 61 8.61 3.21 -5.63
C VAL A 61 9.68 2.96 -6.67
N LEU A 62 10.66 3.86 -6.75
CA LEU A 62 11.79 3.78 -7.66
C LEU A 62 13.08 3.83 -6.87
N LEU A 63 13.98 2.88 -7.12
CA LEU A 63 15.33 2.90 -6.59
C LEU A 63 16.31 3.05 -7.77
N PRO A 64 16.77 4.28 -8.06
CA PRO A 64 17.75 4.47 -9.13
C PRO A 64 19.09 3.82 -8.76
N TYR A 65 19.65 3.10 -9.70
CA TYR A 65 20.91 2.40 -9.52
C TYR A 65 21.91 2.81 -10.59
N ASP A 66 23.12 3.18 -10.15
CA ASP A 66 24.25 3.49 -11.04
C ASP A 66 25.18 2.27 -11.09
N PRO A 67 25.17 1.51 -12.19
CA PRO A 67 26.00 0.30 -12.29
C PRO A 67 27.49 0.60 -12.44
N VAL A 68 27.85 1.82 -12.84
CA VAL A 68 29.27 2.22 -12.98
C VAL A 68 29.91 2.41 -11.63
N ARG A 69 29.18 3.09 -10.72
CA ARG A 69 29.67 3.38 -9.36
C ARG A 69 29.22 2.34 -8.33
N ASP A 70 28.33 1.44 -8.72
CA ASP A 70 27.69 0.48 -7.81
C ASP A 70 27.03 1.20 -6.61
N GLU A 71 26.28 2.24 -6.93
CA GLU A 71 25.61 3.08 -5.94
C GLU A 71 24.14 3.23 -6.26
N VAL A 72 23.33 3.49 -5.24
CA VAL A 72 21.92 3.83 -5.38
C VAL A 72 21.70 5.29 -5.01
N VAL A 73 20.64 5.88 -5.56
CA VAL A 73 20.25 7.25 -5.24
C VAL A 73 19.07 7.21 -4.27
N LEU A 74 19.24 7.84 -3.13
CA LEU A 74 18.17 8.04 -2.16
C LEU A 74 17.88 9.54 -2.06
N ILE A 75 16.66 9.88 -1.65
CA ILE A 75 16.29 11.25 -1.36
C ILE A 75 16.21 11.46 0.14
N GLU A 76 16.39 12.70 0.57
CA GLU A 76 16.18 13.11 1.95
C GLU A 76 14.95 14.01 1.97
N GLN A 77 13.98 13.68 2.82
CA GLN A 77 12.69 14.36 2.82
C GLN A 77 12.14 14.48 4.23
N LEU A 78 11.53 15.64 4.53
CA LEU A 78 10.79 15.81 5.77
C LEU A 78 9.56 14.91 5.78
N ARG A 79 9.44 14.12 6.83
CA ARG A 79 8.25 13.32 7.13
C ARG A 79 7.72 13.76 8.49
N ILE A 80 6.71 14.61 8.47
CA ILE A 80 6.18 15.22 9.70
C ILE A 80 5.69 14.17 10.70
N ALA A 81 5.19 13.03 10.22
CA ALA A 81 4.73 11.96 11.09
C ALA A 81 5.85 11.35 11.93
N ALA A 82 7.12 11.55 11.56
CA ALA A 82 8.26 11.03 12.29
C ALA A 82 8.81 12.01 13.35
N VAL A 83 8.19 13.18 13.50
CA VAL A 83 8.75 14.24 14.35
C VAL A 83 8.90 13.81 15.82
N ASP A 84 7.95 13.02 16.33
CA ASP A 84 7.96 12.60 17.73
C ASP A 84 8.65 11.25 17.97
N THR A 85 8.95 10.51 16.92
CA THR A 85 9.48 9.13 17.03
C THR A 85 10.90 8.99 16.53
N SER A 86 11.50 10.05 16.03
CA SER A 86 12.84 10.03 15.45
C SER A 86 13.64 11.24 15.91
N ASN A 87 14.96 11.11 15.99
CA ASN A 87 15.85 12.24 16.29
C ASN A 87 15.81 13.31 15.20
N SER A 88 15.47 12.89 13.97
CA SER A 88 15.27 13.80 12.86
C SER A 88 14.08 13.33 12.02
N PRO A 89 13.11 14.21 11.71
CA PRO A 89 12.03 13.87 10.80
C PRO A 89 12.43 13.90 9.32
N TRP A 90 13.65 14.29 8.99
CA TRP A 90 14.19 14.13 7.64
C TRP A 90 14.71 12.71 7.49
N LEU A 91 14.10 11.94 6.58
CA LEU A 91 14.40 10.54 6.38
C LEU A 91 15.02 10.31 5.02
N LEU A 92 15.91 9.32 4.94
CA LEU A 92 16.43 8.82 3.67
C LEU A 92 15.42 7.83 3.11
N GLU A 93 15.04 8.03 1.85
CA GLU A 93 13.96 7.27 1.23
C GLU A 93 14.27 6.98 -0.22
N MET A 94 13.61 5.95 -0.75
CA MET A 94 13.53 5.76 -2.19
C MET A 94 12.59 6.79 -2.79
N VAL A 95 12.75 7.08 -4.08
CA VAL A 95 11.83 7.94 -4.81
C VAL A 95 10.49 7.23 -4.91
N ALA A 96 9.41 7.89 -4.51
CA ALA A 96 8.09 7.30 -4.50
C ALA A 96 7.01 8.34 -4.77
N GLY A 97 5.89 7.89 -5.29
CA GLY A 97 4.73 8.76 -5.51
C GLY A 97 3.47 7.95 -5.68
N MET A 98 2.34 8.61 -5.46
CA MET A 98 1.03 7.99 -5.63
C MET A 98 0.71 7.85 -7.11
N ILE A 99 0.09 6.71 -7.45
CA ILE A 99 -0.36 6.44 -8.81
C ILE A 99 -1.68 7.18 -9.03
N GLU A 100 -1.68 8.10 -10.00
CA GLU A 100 -2.88 8.83 -10.39
C GLU A 100 -3.67 8.02 -11.41
N THR A 101 -4.95 8.37 -11.58
CA THR A 101 -5.82 7.70 -12.53
C THR A 101 -5.23 7.75 -13.94
N GLY A 102 -5.11 6.57 -14.56
CA GLY A 102 -4.59 6.46 -15.92
C GLY A 102 -3.08 6.39 -16.03
N GLU A 103 -2.35 6.51 -14.92
CA GLU A 103 -0.89 6.36 -14.94
C GLU A 103 -0.48 4.90 -14.79
N SER A 104 0.59 4.51 -15.49
CA SER A 104 1.29 3.25 -15.22
C SER A 104 2.29 3.45 -14.07
N VAL A 105 2.81 2.34 -13.54
CA VAL A 105 3.87 2.39 -12.51
C VAL A 105 5.10 3.12 -13.06
N GLU A 106 5.48 2.84 -14.31
CA GLU A 106 6.63 3.47 -14.95
C GLU A 106 6.43 4.98 -15.13
N ASP A 107 5.21 5.42 -15.47
CA ASP A 107 4.90 6.84 -15.60
C ASP A 107 5.09 7.58 -14.30
N VAL A 108 4.61 7.01 -13.19
CA VAL A 108 4.77 7.59 -11.86
C VAL A 108 6.25 7.68 -11.49
N CYS A 109 7.01 6.61 -11.71
CA CYS A 109 8.44 6.58 -11.39
C CYS A 109 9.21 7.65 -12.16
N ARG A 110 8.91 7.84 -13.43
CA ARG A 110 9.57 8.87 -14.24
C ARG A 110 9.21 10.27 -13.77
N ARG A 111 7.93 10.50 -13.49
CA ARG A 111 7.44 11.81 -13.02
C ARG A 111 8.09 12.18 -11.69
N GLU A 112 8.06 11.27 -10.72
CA GLU A 112 8.62 11.52 -9.40
C GLU A 112 10.14 11.67 -9.43
N ALA A 113 10.83 10.95 -10.31
CA ALA A 113 12.28 11.08 -10.44
C ALA A 113 12.70 12.45 -11.00
N GLN A 114 11.83 13.12 -11.76
CA GLN A 114 12.09 14.45 -12.31
C GLN A 114 11.77 15.57 -11.31
N GLU A 115 10.99 15.28 -10.32
CA GLU A 115 10.69 16.22 -9.25
C GLU A 115 11.83 16.25 -8.20
#